data_fe4ea56be952ed7ae741d987fe0aa962
#
_entry.id   fe4ea56be952ed7ae741d987fe0aa962
#
_cell.length_a   1.000
_cell.length_b   1.000
_cell.length_c   1.000
_cell.angle_alpha   90.00
_cell.angle_beta   90.00
_cell.angle_gamma   90.00
#
_symmetry.space_group_name_H-M   'P 1'
#
loop_
_entity.id
_entity.type
_entity.pdbx_description
1 polymer ?
#
loop_
_entity_poly.entity_id
_entity_poly.type
_entity_poly.pdbx_seq_one_letter_code
_entity_poly.pdbx_strand_id
1 'polypeptide(L)'
;IKVCELLYLYQSFYQTFISFHQFKEITQFSDRQMNQFACNLSGGQQRILDFALALVGKPELLILDEPTSGMDVEMRQHFWNVIEKLKMNNTTILYTSHYIEEVERMADQVMMLDKGKIQLDDAPENIKRNQSYSVIRIPCKYQELINQLKHKYEIKLIKNRYEIKTTDVSDVLQLLKQHHVNFNLIEILKTSLLEVMFSNDKSK
;
A
#
# COMPACT_ATOMS: atom_id res chain seq x y z
N ILE A 1 -16.53 16.89 24.80
CA ILE A 1 -16.79 17.74 23.63
C ILE A 1 -17.40 16.91 22.49
N LYS A 2 -18.37 17.43 21.77
CA LYS A 2 -19.01 16.80 20.62
C LYS A 2 -18.13 16.97 19.37
N VAL A 3 -18.34 16.09 18.38
CA VAL A 3 -17.61 16.16 17.10
C VAL A 3 -17.79 17.51 16.40
N CYS A 4 -19.02 18.00 16.30
CA CYS A 4 -19.29 19.32 15.70
C CYS A 4 -18.64 20.48 16.48
N GLU A 5 -18.58 20.40 17.81
CA GLU A 5 -17.93 21.41 18.63
C GLU A 5 -16.41 21.42 18.43
N LEU A 6 -15.80 20.22 18.25
CA LEU A 6 -14.39 20.12 17.87
C LEU A 6 -14.12 20.79 16.53
N LEU A 7 -14.95 20.53 15.51
CA LEU A 7 -14.81 21.18 14.22
C LEU A 7 -14.81 22.71 14.36
N TYR A 8 -15.81 23.27 15.07
CA TYR A 8 -15.90 24.72 15.26
C TYR A 8 -14.71 25.29 16.04
N LEU A 9 -14.23 24.54 17.04
CA LEU A 9 -13.03 24.92 17.81
C LEU A 9 -11.82 24.98 16.86
N TYR A 10 -11.59 23.97 16.03
CA TYR A 10 -10.45 23.96 15.10
C TYR A 10 -10.59 25.05 14.04
N GLN A 11 -11.78 25.28 13.49
CA GLN A 11 -12.01 26.38 12.54
C GLN A 11 -11.65 27.75 13.12
N SER A 12 -11.82 27.95 14.45
CA SER A 12 -11.48 29.22 15.10
C SER A 12 -9.98 29.54 15.11
N PHE A 13 -9.11 28.58 14.84
CA PHE A 13 -7.66 28.79 14.77
C PHE A 13 -7.17 29.22 13.39
N TYR A 14 -8.03 29.15 12.35
CA TYR A 14 -7.62 29.37 10.96
C TYR A 14 -8.45 30.50 10.32
N GLN A 15 -7.81 31.29 9.47
CA GLN A 15 -8.50 32.29 8.65
C GLN A 15 -9.29 31.65 7.50
N THR A 16 -8.74 30.57 6.93
CA THR A 16 -9.36 29.76 5.89
C THR A 16 -9.50 28.31 6.37
N PHE A 17 -10.66 27.75 6.22
CA PHE A 17 -10.93 26.40 6.71
C PHE A 17 -11.91 25.64 5.81
N ILE A 18 -11.99 24.32 5.97
CA ILE A 18 -13.00 23.51 5.31
C ILE A 18 -14.38 23.77 5.92
N SER A 19 -15.43 23.68 5.08
CA SER A 19 -16.82 23.83 5.52
C SER A 19 -17.29 22.61 6.34
N PHE A 20 -18.42 22.76 7.05
CA PHE A 20 -19.08 21.65 7.74
C PHE A 20 -19.43 20.50 6.78
N HIS A 21 -19.86 20.82 5.55
CA HIS A 21 -20.18 19.83 4.52
C HIS A 21 -18.92 19.04 4.11
N GLN A 22 -17.82 19.71 3.81
CA GLN A 22 -16.54 19.07 3.47
C GLN A 22 -16.03 18.18 4.60
N PHE A 23 -16.18 18.62 5.85
CA PHE A 23 -15.81 17.81 7.01
C PHE A 23 -16.65 16.53 7.11
N LYS A 24 -17.97 16.62 6.86
CA LYS A 24 -18.84 15.44 6.80
C LYS A 24 -18.48 14.50 5.64
N GLU A 25 -18.09 15.03 4.49
CA GLU A 25 -17.63 14.22 3.38
C GLU A 25 -16.33 13.45 3.73
N ILE A 26 -15.40 14.09 4.44
CA ILE A 26 -14.15 13.46 4.88
C ILE A 26 -14.42 12.38 5.93
N THR A 27 -15.27 12.67 6.91
CA THR A 27 -15.54 11.73 8.02
C THR A 27 -16.57 10.67 7.68
N GLN A 28 -17.46 10.94 6.74
CA GLN A 28 -18.69 10.19 6.45
C GLN A 28 -19.62 10.04 7.66
N PHE A 29 -19.53 10.98 8.62
CA PHE A 29 -20.35 10.93 9.82
C PHE A 29 -21.79 11.35 9.55
N SER A 30 -22.71 10.56 10.08
CA SER A 30 -24.13 10.91 10.16
C SER A 30 -24.35 12.09 11.10
N ASP A 31 -25.51 12.75 11.01
CA ASP A 31 -25.86 13.84 11.93
C ASP A 31 -25.86 13.41 13.39
N ARG A 32 -26.21 12.14 13.67
CA ARG A 32 -26.10 11.57 15.00
C ARG A 32 -24.67 11.53 15.50
N GLN A 33 -23.72 11.09 14.67
CA GLN A 33 -22.30 11.03 15.01
C GLN A 33 -21.68 12.42 15.15
N MET A 34 -22.08 13.38 14.32
CA MET A 34 -21.65 14.78 14.47
C MET A 34 -22.08 15.39 15.81
N ASN A 35 -23.21 14.96 16.36
CA ASN A 35 -23.72 15.41 17.67
C ASN A 35 -23.30 14.53 18.86
N GLN A 36 -22.53 13.47 18.61
CA GLN A 36 -22.02 12.55 19.61
C GLN A 36 -20.72 13.09 20.25
N PHE A 37 -20.44 12.71 21.51
CA PHE A 37 -19.14 12.98 22.12
C PHE A 37 -18.05 12.21 21.37
N ALA A 38 -16.92 12.85 21.11
CA ALA A 38 -15.80 12.25 20.37
C ALA A 38 -15.26 10.97 21.06
N CYS A 39 -15.26 10.92 22.40
CA CYS A 39 -14.84 9.73 23.15
C CYS A 39 -15.74 8.51 22.98
N ASN A 40 -16.96 8.68 22.46
CA ASN A 40 -17.92 7.59 22.23
C ASN A 40 -17.83 7.02 20.79
N LEU A 41 -16.95 7.55 19.96
CA LEU A 41 -16.66 7.02 18.62
C LEU A 41 -15.86 5.72 18.73
N SER A 42 -16.01 4.83 17.75
CA SER A 42 -15.13 3.66 17.63
C SER A 42 -13.68 4.09 17.32
N GLY A 43 -12.71 3.21 17.55
CA GLY A 43 -11.30 3.52 17.27
C GLY A 43 -11.04 3.98 15.84
N GLY A 44 -11.64 3.31 14.84
CA GLY A 44 -11.55 3.74 13.45
C GLY A 44 -12.22 5.09 13.19
N GLN A 45 -13.38 5.35 13.82
CA GLN A 45 -14.05 6.64 13.74
C GLN A 45 -13.25 7.77 14.40
N GLN A 46 -12.54 7.49 15.49
CA GLN A 46 -11.63 8.46 16.11
C GLN A 46 -10.46 8.79 15.16
N ARG A 47 -9.89 7.77 14.50
CA ARG A 47 -8.81 7.97 13.51
C ARG A 47 -9.25 8.86 12.35
N ILE A 48 -10.44 8.61 11.76
CA ILE A 48 -10.92 9.45 10.66
C ILE A 48 -11.30 10.86 11.15
N LEU A 49 -11.74 11.01 12.42
CA LEU A 49 -11.96 12.31 13.04
C LEU A 49 -10.65 13.07 13.18
N ASP A 50 -9.60 12.47 13.73
CA ASP A 50 -8.27 13.09 13.90
C ASP A 50 -7.70 13.54 12.55
N PHE A 51 -7.81 12.68 11.54
CA PHE A 51 -7.43 13.01 10.18
C PHE A 51 -8.22 14.20 9.62
N ALA A 52 -9.54 14.22 9.78
CA ALA A 52 -10.39 15.31 9.30
C ALA A 52 -10.08 16.64 10.02
N LEU A 53 -9.78 16.59 11.32
CA LEU A 53 -9.37 17.76 12.10
C LEU A 53 -8.02 18.33 11.63
N ALA A 54 -7.07 17.47 11.25
CA ALA A 54 -5.80 17.89 10.66
C ALA A 54 -5.98 18.63 9.32
N LEU A 55 -7.08 18.37 8.60
CA LEU A 55 -7.41 19.00 7.33
C LEU A 55 -8.17 20.32 7.46
N VAL A 56 -8.63 20.68 8.66
CA VAL A 56 -9.51 21.87 8.84
C VAL A 56 -8.88 23.13 8.27
N GLY A 57 -7.60 23.37 8.53
CA GLY A 57 -6.88 24.57 8.06
C GLY A 57 -6.36 24.50 6.63
N LYS A 58 -6.75 23.49 5.83
CA LYS A 58 -6.28 23.28 4.44
C LYS A 58 -4.75 23.31 4.35
N PRO A 59 -4.05 22.38 5.01
CA PRO A 59 -2.59 22.38 5.06
C PRO A 59 -1.98 22.11 3.68
N GLU A 60 -0.82 22.73 3.41
CA GLU A 60 0.02 22.43 2.24
C GLU A 60 0.88 21.17 2.47
N LEU A 61 1.20 20.89 3.74
CA LEU A 61 1.94 19.70 4.18
C LEU A 61 1.14 18.96 5.25
N LEU A 62 0.92 17.67 5.03
CA LEU A 62 0.25 16.77 5.96
C LEU A 62 1.21 15.65 6.36
N ILE A 63 1.42 15.47 7.66
CA ILE A 63 2.27 14.41 8.22
C ILE A 63 1.39 13.44 8.99
N LEU A 64 1.43 12.15 8.65
CA LEU A 64 0.58 11.11 9.18
C LEU A 64 1.42 9.92 9.66
N ASP A 65 1.21 9.51 10.89
CA ASP A 65 1.87 8.32 11.46
C ASP A 65 0.88 7.16 11.54
N GLU A 66 1.13 6.09 10.74
CA GLU A 66 0.29 4.89 10.68
C GLU A 66 -1.22 5.20 10.55
N PRO A 67 -1.65 6.05 9.59
CA PRO A 67 -2.98 6.65 9.60
C PRO A 67 -4.12 5.64 9.43
N THR A 68 -3.88 4.50 8.81
CA THR A 68 -4.91 3.47 8.52
C THR A 68 -4.99 2.37 9.58
N SER A 69 -4.14 2.44 10.62
CA SER A 69 -4.12 1.45 11.69
C SER A 69 -5.46 1.42 12.44
N GLY A 70 -6.05 0.23 12.58
CA GLY A 70 -7.33 0.04 13.26
C GLY A 70 -8.58 0.44 12.45
N MET A 71 -8.43 0.84 11.19
CA MET A 71 -9.54 1.04 10.27
C MET A 71 -9.99 -0.28 9.65
N ASP A 72 -11.29 -0.46 9.46
CA ASP A 72 -11.84 -1.53 8.63
C ASP A 72 -11.56 -1.27 7.14
N VAL A 73 -11.88 -2.23 6.28
CA VAL A 73 -11.57 -2.17 4.85
C VAL A 73 -12.27 -1.01 4.16
N GLU A 74 -13.54 -0.75 4.49
CA GLU A 74 -14.35 0.30 3.86
C GLU A 74 -13.83 1.69 4.25
N MET A 75 -13.59 1.91 5.54
CA MET A 75 -13.05 3.18 6.06
C MET A 75 -11.65 3.45 5.51
N ARG A 76 -10.81 2.43 5.40
CA ARG A 76 -9.46 2.53 4.82
C ARG A 76 -9.52 2.93 3.34
N GLN A 77 -10.42 2.33 2.56
CA GLN A 77 -10.62 2.71 1.16
C GLN A 77 -11.09 4.15 1.04
N HIS A 78 -12.03 4.58 1.89
CA HIS A 78 -12.49 5.96 1.93
C HIS A 78 -11.37 6.94 2.28
N PHE A 79 -10.56 6.63 3.30
CA PHE A 79 -9.38 7.42 3.69
C PHE A 79 -8.45 7.65 2.49
N TRP A 80 -8.09 6.61 1.75
CA TRP A 80 -7.21 6.72 0.58
C TRP A 80 -7.84 7.52 -0.56
N ASN A 81 -9.14 7.44 -0.76
CA ASN A 81 -9.84 8.29 -1.74
C ASN A 81 -9.77 9.79 -1.37
N VAL A 82 -9.77 10.11 -0.07
CA VAL A 82 -9.55 11.49 0.39
C VAL A 82 -8.11 11.92 0.15
N ILE A 83 -7.14 11.05 0.46
CA ILE A 83 -5.70 11.31 0.19
C ILE A 83 -5.46 11.61 -1.30
N GLU A 84 -6.02 10.83 -2.22
CA GLU A 84 -5.90 11.07 -3.65
C GLU A 84 -6.42 12.46 -4.06
N LYS A 85 -7.58 12.87 -3.52
CA LYS A 85 -8.13 14.21 -3.77
C LYS A 85 -7.22 15.34 -3.24
N LEU A 86 -6.59 15.12 -2.08
CA LEU A 86 -5.63 16.09 -1.51
C LEU A 86 -4.38 16.21 -2.38
N LYS A 87 -3.84 15.09 -2.90
CA LYS A 87 -2.72 15.09 -3.86
C LYS A 87 -3.06 15.87 -5.12
N MET A 88 -4.26 15.68 -5.68
CA MET A 88 -4.73 16.43 -6.86
C MET A 88 -4.81 17.96 -6.60
N ASN A 89 -4.98 18.36 -5.34
CA ASN A 89 -4.99 19.76 -4.91
C ASN A 89 -3.61 20.26 -4.45
N ASN A 90 -2.52 19.57 -4.83
CA ASN A 90 -1.13 19.92 -4.52
C ASN A 90 -0.79 19.89 -3.01
N THR A 91 -1.51 19.16 -2.19
CA THR A 91 -1.11 18.91 -0.80
C THR A 91 0.04 17.90 -0.78
N THR A 92 1.15 18.26 -0.16
CA THR A 92 2.25 17.32 0.09
C THR A 92 1.90 16.43 1.28
N ILE A 93 2.03 15.10 1.12
CA ILE A 93 1.66 14.15 2.17
C ILE A 93 2.85 13.26 2.49
N LEU A 94 3.28 13.29 3.74
CA LEU A 94 4.27 12.37 4.30
C LEU A 94 3.57 11.43 5.26
N TYR A 95 3.63 10.12 5.02
CA TYR A 95 3.03 9.16 5.94
C TYR A 95 3.96 7.97 6.21
N THR A 96 3.81 7.38 7.39
CA THR A 96 4.41 6.09 7.71
C THR A 96 3.37 4.99 7.55
N SER A 97 3.78 3.81 7.12
CA SER A 97 2.93 2.62 7.10
C SER A 97 3.76 1.35 7.16
N HIS A 98 3.23 0.34 7.82
CA HIS A 98 3.71 -1.04 7.74
C HIS A 98 2.93 -1.88 6.72
N TYR A 99 1.90 -1.33 6.10
CA TYR A 99 1.12 -1.97 5.03
C TYR A 99 1.76 -1.67 3.67
N ILE A 100 2.72 -2.49 3.27
CA ILE A 100 3.52 -2.26 2.06
C ILE A 100 2.66 -2.19 0.79
N GLU A 101 1.56 -2.95 0.74
CA GLU A 101 0.61 -2.90 -0.38
C GLU A 101 -0.04 -1.51 -0.54
N GLU A 102 -0.32 -0.81 0.57
CA GLU A 102 -0.83 0.56 0.53
C GLU A 102 0.24 1.53 0.02
N VAL A 103 1.46 1.39 0.51
CA VAL A 103 2.61 2.18 0.06
C VAL A 103 2.84 1.99 -1.43
N GLU A 104 2.83 0.75 -1.90
CA GLU A 104 3.01 0.39 -3.31
C GLU A 104 1.96 1.02 -4.24
N ARG A 105 0.73 1.16 -3.74
CA ARG A 105 -0.39 1.68 -4.53
C ARG A 105 -0.51 3.20 -4.47
N MET A 106 -0.17 3.82 -3.33
CA MET A 106 -0.55 5.21 -3.04
C MET A 106 0.63 6.18 -3.05
N ALA A 107 1.86 5.69 -2.78
CA ALA A 107 3.02 6.55 -2.69
C ALA A 107 3.61 6.89 -4.07
N ASP A 108 4.00 8.15 -4.26
CA ASP A 108 4.78 8.58 -5.43
C ASP A 108 6.28 8.33 -5.20
N GLN A 109 6.73 8.37 -3.92
CA GLN A 109 8.10 8.13 -3.49
C GLN A 109 8.09 7.34 -2.19
N VAL A 110 9.02 6.41 -2.05
CA VAL A 110 9.19 5.56 -0.88
C VAL A 110 10.57 5.73 -0.31
N MET A 111 10.64 6.03 0.98
CA MET A 111 11.88 6.04 1.74
C MET A 111 11.86 4.90 2.76
N MET A 112 12.83 4.00 2.68
CA MET A 112 13.01 2.94 3.67
C MET A 112 14.08 3.37 4.67
N LEU A 113 13.66 3.46 5.94
CA LEU A 113 14.54 3.82 7.05
C LEU A 113 14.91 2.56 7.84
N ASP A 114 16.19 2.28 7.98
CA ASP A 114 16.73 1.24 8.85
C ASP A 114 17.89 1.77 9.69
N LYS A 115 17.85 1.55 11.01
CA LYS A 115 18.87 1.97 11.98
C LYS A 115 19.31 3.44 11.82
N GLY A 116 18.33 4.33 11.57
CA GLY A 116 18.59 5.78 11.44
C GLY A 116 19.20 6.20 10.11
N LYS A 117 19.24 5.31 9.10
CA LYS A 117 19.76 5.60 7.76
C LYS A 117 18.72 5.29 6.70
N ILE A 118 18.62 6.14 5.70
CA ILE A 118 17.79 5.87 4.52
C ILE A 118 18.53 4.82 3.69
N GLN A 119 17.92 3.64 3.54
CA GLN A 119 18.45 2.52 2.78
C GLN A 119 17.97 2.54 1.32
N LEU A 120 16.80 3.15 1.10
CA LEU A 120 16.16 3.22 -0.19
C LEU A 120 15.37 4.53 -0.26
N ASP A 121 15.44 5.21 -1.39
CA ASP A 121 14.72 6.44 -1.68
C ASP A 121 14.45 6.51 -3.19
N ASP A 122 13.28 6.04 -3.62
CA ASP A 122 12.90 6.04 -5.04
C ASP A 122 11.38 5.84 -5.19
N ALA A 123 10.88 6.03 -6.41
CA ALA A 123 9.50 5.70 -6.75
C ALA A 123 9.26 4.18 -6.67
N PRO A 124 8.08 3.71 -6.20
CA PRO A 124 7.75 2.29 -6.11
C PRO A 124 7.99 1.52 -7.41
N GLU A 125 7.69 2.14 -8.54
CA GLU A 125 7.87 1.52 -9.88
C GLU A 125 9.35 1.31 -10.23
N ASN A 126 10.23 2.27 -9.89
CA ASN A 126 11.66 2.16 -10.12
C ASN A 126 12.28 1.08 -9.23
N ILE A 127 11.86 1.02 -7.96
CA ILE A 127 12.30 -0.01 -7.02
C ILE A 127 11.97 -1.40 -7.57
N LYS A 128 10.75 -1.58 -8.06
CA LYS A 128 10.33 -2.83 -8.70
C LYS A 128 11.13 -3.13 -9.96
N ARG A 129 11.39 -2.13 -10.80
CA ARG A 129 12.11 -2.29 -12.07
C ARG A 129 13.57 -2.69 -11.85
N ASN A 130 14.24 -2.08 -10.88
CA ASN A 130 15.65 -2.30 -10.61
C ASN A 130 15.96 -3.67 -10.00
N GLN A 131 14.97 -4.32 -9.39
CA GLN A 131 15.08 -5.65 -8.79
C GLN A 131 14.04 -6.64 -9.32
N SER A 132 13.44 -6.36 -10.49
CA SER A 132 12.35 -7.14 -11.02
C SER A 132 12.81 -8.52 -11.48
N TYR A 133 12.49 -9.50 -10.72
CA TYR A 133 12.29 -10.86 -11.20
C TYR A 133 10.80 -11.20 -11.14
N SER A 134 10.40 -12.12 -11.99
CA SER A 134 9.07 -12.70 -11.91
C SER A 134 9.19 -14.13 -11.37
N VAL A 135 8.17 -14.57 -10.66
CA VAL A 135 8.05 -15.94 -10.20
C VAL A 135 6.94 -16.62 -11.00
N ILE A 136 7.29 -17.66 -11.74
CA ILE A 136 6.33 -18.45 -12.48
C ILE A 136 6.06 -19.73 -11.66
N ARG A 137 4.80 -19.90 -11.24
CA ARG A 137 4.34 -21.08 -10.51
C ARG A 137 3.72 -22.09 -11.44
N ILE A 138 4.22 -23.34 -11.37
CA ILE A 138 3.67 -24.46 -12.14
C ILE A 138 3.39 -25.66 -11.24
N PRO A 139 2.39 -26.52 -11.56
CA PRO A 139 2.08 -27.70 -10.77
C PRO A 139 3.22 -28.73 -10.75
N CYS A 140 3.33 -29.50 -9.66
CA CYS A 140 4.36 -30.53 -9.47
C CYS A 140 4.34 -31.66 -10.51
N LYS A 141 3.25 -31.87 -11.24
CA LYS A 141 3.16 -32.88 -12.29
C LYS A 141 4.18 -32.69 -13.43
N TYR A 142 4.81 -31.52 -13.53
CA TYR A 142 5.83 -31.19 -14.53
C TYR A 142 7.26 -31.37 -14.00
N GLN A 143 7.50 -32.32 -13.09
CA GLN A 143 8.79 -32.54 -12.44
C GLN A 143 9.93 -32.85 -13.40
N GLU A 144 9.68 -33.60 -14.47
CA GLU A 144 10.70 -33.92 -15.48
C GLU A 144 11.22 -32.67 -16.19
N LEU A 145 10.32 -31.78 -16.57
CA LEU A 145 10.67 -30.48 -17.14
C LEU A 145 11.49 -29.64 -16.16
N ILE A 146 11.08 -29.62 -14.90
CA ILE A 146 11.79 -28.87 -13.85
C ILE A 146 13.22 -29.36 -13.68
N ASN A 147 13.48 -30.64 -13.77
CA ASN A 147 14.83 -31.17 -13.66
C ASN A 147 15.75 -30.66 -14.78
N GLN A 148 15.21 -30.41 -15.96
CA GLN A 148 15.95 -29.81 -17.07
C GLN A 148 16.19 -28.30 -16.87
N LEU A 149 15.24 -27.61 -16.25
CA LEU A 149 15.31 -26.16 -16.03
C LEU A 149 16.15 -25.74 -14.82
N LYS A 150 16.40 -26.64 -13.86
CA LYS A 150 17.19 -26.35 -12.64
C LYS A 150 18.60 -25.82 -12.90
N HIS A 151 19.20 -26.15 -14.03
CA HIS A 151 20.54 -25.65 -14.39
C HIS A 151 20.53 -24.20 -14.88
N LYS A 152 19.37 -23.71 -15.32
CA LYS A 152 19.24 -22.36 -15.92
C LYS A 152 18.55 -21.37 -14.98
N TYR A 153 17.65 -21.85 -14.10
CA TYR A 153 16.81 -21.02 -13.25
C TYR A 153 16.90 -21.43 -11.79
N GLU A 154 16.73 -20.45 -10.89
CA GLU A 154 16.48 -20.73 -9.48
C GLU A 154 15.06 -21.27 -9.32
N ILE A 155 14.94 -22.51 -8.85
CA ILE A 155 13.65 -23.20 -8.71
C ILE A 155 13.47 -23.71 -7.30
N LYS A 156 12.33 -23.36 -6.69
CA LYS A 156 11.93 -23.82 -5.35
C LYS A 156 10.61 -24.59 -5.43
N LEU A 157 10.45 -25.56 -4.54
CA LEU A 157 9.19 -26.28 -4.36
C LEU A 157 8.46 -25.69 -3.16
N ILE A 158 7.29 -25.10 -3.37
CA ILE A 158 6.46 -24.48 -2.34
C ILE A 158 5.01 -24.97 -2.49
N LYS A 159 4.45 -25.52 -1.41
CA LYS A 159 3.03 -25.95 -1.36
C LYS A 159 2.59 -26.73 -2.60
N ASN A 160 3.34 -27.76 -3.02
CA ASN A 160 3.01 -28.61 -4.17
C ASN A 160 3.01 -27.90 -5.54
N ARG A 161 3.76 -26.78 -5.67
CA ARG A 161 4.06 -26.08 -6.91
C ARG A 161 5.53 -25.74 -7.02
N TYR A 162 6.07 -25.76 -8.22
CA TYR A 162 7.40 -25.25 -8.49
C TYR A 162 7.32 -23.75 -8.78
N GLU A 163 8.19 -22.98 -8.13
CA GLU A 163 8.42 -21.58 -8.37
C GLU A 163 9.71 -21.40 -9.15
N ILE A 164 9.60 -20.88 -10.35
CA ILE A 164 10.72 -20.56 -11.24
C ILE A 164 10.94 -19.06 -11.17
N LYS A 165 12.09 -18.64 -10.65
CA LYS A 165 12.50 -17.25 -10.59
C LYS A 165 13.18 -16.86 -11.90
N THR A 166 12.72 -15.81 -12.56
CA THR A 166 13.26 -15.35 -13.85
C THR A 166 13.17 -13.84 -14.01
N THR A 167 14.14 -13.25 -14.70
CA THR A 167 14.08 -11.86 -15.18
C THR A 167 13.46 -11.76 -16.58
N ASP A 168 13.41 -12.86 -17.32
CA ASP A 168 12.77 -12.96 -18.63
C ASP A 168 11.64 -14.00 -18.58
N VAL A 169 10.41 -13.48 -18.43
CA VAL A 169 9.19 -14.30 -18.44
C VAL A 169 8.97 -14.96 -19.80
N SER A 170 9.31 -14.27 -20.90
CA SER A 170 9.04 -14.74 -22.25
C SER A 170 9.87 -16.00 -22.57
N ASP A 171 11.14 -16.01 -22.16
CA ASP A 171 12.01 -17.18 -22.34
C ASP A 171 11.46 -18.41 -21.61
N VAL A 172 11.01 -18.25 -20.34
CA VAL A 172 10.41 -19.36 -19.61
C VAL A 172 9.10 -19.82 -20.23
N LEU A 173 8.22 -18.90 -20.63
CA LEU A 173 6.95 -19.25 -21.27
C LEU A 173 7.16 -20.00 -22.59
N GLN A 174 8.17 -19.63 -23.37
CA GLN A 174 8.50 -20.32 -24.61
C GLN A 174 8.94 -21.77 -24.34
N LEU A 175 9.77 -21.99 -23.32
CA LEU A 175 10.16 -23.33 -22.89
C LEU A 175 8.97 -24.15 -22.38
N LEU A 176 8.10 -23.55 -21.57
CA LEU A 176 6.89 -24.22 -21.07
C LEU A 176 5.95 -24.60 -22.23
N LYS A 177 5.85 -23.76 -23.28
CA LYS A 177 5.06 -24.03 -24.47
C LYS A 177 5.62 -25.21 -25.28
N GLN A 178 6.92 -25.30 -25.46
CA GLN A 178 7.61 -26.41 -26.14
C GLN A 178 7.35 -27.76 -25.44
N HIS A 179 7.18 -27.73 -24.12
CA HIS A 179 6.88 -28.94 -23.31
C HIS A 179 5.37 -29.13 -23.06
N HIS A 180 4.52 -28.50 -23.84
CA HIS A 180 3.05 -28.64 -23.80
C HIS A 180 2.45 -28.40 -22.39
N VAL A 181 3.02 -27.49 -21.63
CA VAL A 181 2.49 -27.10 -20.32
C VAL A 181 1.17 -26.35 -20.51
N ASN A 182 0.14 -26.73 -19.77
CA ASN A 182 -1.15 -26.05 -19.81
C ASN A 182 -1.07 -24.69 -19.08
N PHE A 183 -1.15 -23.60 -19.82
CA PHE A 183 -1.03 -22.24 -19.30
C PHE A 183 -2.15 -21.83 -18.35
N ASN A 184 -3.33 -22.48 -18.41
CA ASN A 184 -4.39 -22.25 -17.44
C ASN A 184 -4.03 -22.66 -16.00
N LEU A 185 -2.95 -23.43 -15.84
CA LEU A 185 -2.44 -23.89 -14.54
C LEU A 185 -1.25 -23.09 -14.03
N ILE A 186 -0.80 -22.09 -14.80
CA ILE A 186 0.36 -21.26 -14.50
C ILE A 186 -0.10 -20.00 -13.80
N GLU A 187 0.66 -19.57 -12.79
CA GLU A 187 0.56 -18.25 -12.19
C GLU A 187 1.85 -17.49 -12.46
N ILE A 188 1.75 -16.24 -12.90
CA ILE A 188 2.89 -15.34 -13.07
C ILE A 188 2.75 -14.24 -12.04
N LEU A 189 3.67 -14.21 -11.10
CA LEU A 189 3.73 -13.21 -10.03
C LEU A 189 4.90 -12.27 -10.32
N LYS A 190 4.64 -10.99 -10.32
CA LYS A 190 5.71 -9.99 -10.30
C LYS A 190 6.20 -9.82 -8.87
N THR A 191 7.49 -9.55 -8.71
CA THR A 191 8.06 -9.20 -7.40
C THR A 191 7.29 -8.03 -6.79
N SER A 192 6.84 -8.19 -5.56
CA SER A 192 6.24 -7.12 -4.79
C SER A 192 7.33 -6.21 -4.19
N LEU A 193 6.96 -4.98 -3.85
CA LEU A 193 7.85 -4.05 -3.14
C LEU A 193 8.36 -4.69 -1.83
N LEU A 194 7.50 -5.46 -1.15
CA LEU A 194 7.82 -6.21 0.07
C LEU A 194 8.97 -7.20 -0.15
N GLU A 195 8.93 -8.00 -1.21
CA GLU A 195 9.99 -8.97 -1.52
C GLU A 195 11.33 -8.28 -1.84
N VAL A 196 11.27 -7.11 -2.50
CA VAL A 196 12.44 -6.30 -2.80
C VAL A 196 13.07 -5.77 -1.50
N MET A 197 12.26 -5.24 -0.59
CA MET A 197 12.73 -4.67 0.69
C MET A 197 13.38 -5.74 1.57
N PHE A 198 12.80 -6.93 1.67
CA PHE A 198 13.35 -8.03 2.49
C PHE A 198 14.47 -8.84 1.83
N SER A 199 14.66 -8.74 0.50
CA SER A 199 15.77 -9.41 -0.17
C SER A 199 17.13 -8.75 0.12
N ASN A 200 17.13 -7.45 0.40
CA ASN A 200 18.32 -6.69 0.75
C ASN A 200 18.87 -7.02 2.16
N ASP A 201 18.02 -7.52 3.07
CA ASP A 201 18.44 -7.91 4.42
C ASP A 201 19.24 -9.23 4.47
N LYS A 202 19.22 -10.05 3.43
CA LYS A 202 19.94 -11.33 3.35
C LYS A 202 21.33 -11.24 2.73
N SER A 203 21.76 -10.05 2.35
CA SER A 203 23.04 -9.81 1.65
C SER A 203 24.12 -9.20 2.56
N LYS A 204 23.98 -9.33 3.89
CA LYS A 204 25.00 -8.93 4.86
C LYS A 204 25.42 -10.07 5.74
#